data_810ec0fb19ef067939f90809c0e307d2
#
_entry.id   810ec0fb19ef067939f90809c0e307d2
#
_cell.length_a   1.000
_cell.length_b   1.000
_cell.length_c   1.000
_cell.angle_alpha   90.00
_cell.angle_beta   90.00
_cell.angle_gamma   90.00
#
_symmetry.space_group_name_H-M   'P 1'
#
loop_
_entity.id
_entity.type
_entity.pdbx_description
1 polymer ?
#
loop_
_entity_poly.entity_id
_entity_poly.type
_entity_poly.pdbx_seq_one_letter_code
_entity_poly.pdbx_strand_id
1 'polypeptide(L)'
;MGLTVLDAGVVIAVLDAGDVHHAVAAMALTEARDRGDGFVIPVSAYAECLVSPSRAGQAAIATVDRFLDGLPARVAPVTRVIGAAAASLRGAHGPSLRLPDALVVATAIVLDADRIITTDARWPALAVRVEVLKKDA
;
A
#
# COMPACT_ATOMS: atom_id res chain seq x y z
N MET A 1 2.86 -6.87 17.88
CA MET A 1 2.57 -5.60 17.19
C MET A 1 3.60 -5.38 16.10
N GLY A 2 3.17 -5.05 14.93
CA GLY A 2 4.05 -4.82 13.79
C GLY A 2 3.69 -3.55 13.05
N LEU A 3 4.47 -3.23 12.03
CA LEU A 3 4.20 -2.14 11.10
C LEU A 3 3.89 -2.74 9.73
N THR A 4 2.74 -2.41 9.20
CA THR A 4 2.29 -2.86 7.88
C THR A 4 2.23 -1.67 6.92
N VAL A 5 2.89 -1.80 5.78
CA VAL A 5 2.82 -0.82 4.69
C VAL A 5 1.74 -1.25 3.71
N LEU A 6 0.89 -0.31 3.33
CA LEU A 6 -0.21 -0.56 2.41
C LEU A 6 0.14 -0.05 1.01
N ASP A 7 0.00 -0.92 0.02
CA ASP A 7 -0.02 -0.53 -1.38
C ASP A 7 -1.40 0.04 -1.76
N ALA A 8 -1.45 0.89 -2.76
CA ALA A 8 -2.68 1.57 -3.17
C ALA A 8 -3.82 0.60 -3.51
N GLY A 9 -3.51 -0.50 -4.20
CA GLY A 9 -4.50 -1.48 -4.62
C GLY A 9 -5.33 -2.05 -3.47
N VAL A 10 -4.73 -2.18 -2.28
CA VAL A 10 -5.43 -2.70 -1.09
C VAL A 10 -6.49 -1.71 -0.61
N VAL A 11 -6.13 -0.44 -0.52
CA VAL A 11 -7.06 0.63 -0.09
C VAL A 11 -8.19 0.80 -1.11
N ILE A 12 -7.83 0.82 -2.40
CA ILE A 12 -8.82 0.92 -3.48
C ILE A 12 -9.81 -0.25 -3.41
N ALA A 13 -9.32 -1.47 -3.19
CA ALA A 13 -10.16 -2.66 -3.12
C ALA A 13 -11.13 -2.62 -1.92
N VAL A 14 -10.68 -2.14 -0.77
CA VAL A 14 -11.56 -2.03 0.41
C VAL A 14 -12.66 -1.00 0.19
N LEU A 15 -12.37 0.08 -0.52
CA LEU A 15 -13.31 1.17 -0.76
C LEU A 15 -14.25 0.91 -1.94
N ASP A 16 -13.99 -0.12 -2.74
CA ASP A 16 -14.80 -0.48 -3.91
C ASP A 16 -15.34 -1.90 -3.76
N ALA A 17 -16.62 -2.00 -3.41
CA ALA A 17 -17.28 -3.30 -3.23
C ALA A 17 -17.34 -4.14 -4.52
N GLY A 18 -17.17 -3.51 -5.69
CA GLY A 18 -17.08 -4.20 -6.97
C GLY A 18 -15.69 -4.71 -7.34
N ASP A 19 -14.67 -4.37 -6.55
CA ASP A 19 -13.31 -4.84 -6.80
C ASP A 19 -13.19 -6.32 -6.47
N VAL A 20 -12.50 -7.08 -7.33
CA VAL A 20 -12.32 -8.53 -7.16
C VAL A 20 -11.54 -8.89 -5.89
N HIS A 21 -10.77 -7.96 -5.35
CA HIS A 21 -10.00 -8.13 -4.11
C HIS A 21 -10.71 -7.54 -2.88
N HIS A 22 -11.95 -7.05 -3.01
CA HIS A 22 -12.63 -6.34 -1.92
C HIS A 22 -12.68 -7.16 -0.63
N ALA A 23 -13.17 -8.39 -0.68
CA ALA A 23 -13.34 -9.23 0.50
C ALA A 23 -12.01 -9.60 1.15
N VAL A 24 -11.01 -10.01 0.36
CA VAL A 24 -9.70 -10.40 0.89
C VAL A 24 -8.94 -9.20 1.45
N ALA A 25 -9.10 -8.03 0.86
CA ALA A 25 -8.47 -6.79 1.37
C ALA A 25 -9.08 -6.37 2.70
N ALA A 26 -10.41 -6.37 2.81
CA ALA A 26 -11.09 -6.04 4.06
C ALA A 26 -10.68 -7.01 5.18
N MET A 27 -10.61 -8.31 4.89
CA MET A 27 -10.19 -9.33 5.84
C MET A 27 -8.75 -9.13 6.28
N ALA A 28 -7.83 -8.87 5.35
CA ALA A 28 -6.42 -8.67 5.66
C ALA A 28 -6.19 -7.46 6.57
N LEU A 29 -6.89 -6.35 6.33
CA LEU A 29 -6.79 -5.16 7.17
C LEU A 29 -7.39 -5.40 8.57
N THR A 30 -8.50 -6.12 8.65
CA THR A 30 -9.11 -6.49 9.92
C THR A 30 -8.16 -7.37 10.74
N GLU A 31 -7.57 -8.38 10.12
CA GLU A 31 -6.60 -9.27 10.79
C GLU A 31 -5.36 -8.50 11.29
N ALA A 32 -4.82 -7.60 10.47
CA ALA A 32 -3.67 -6.79 10.86
C ALA A 32 -4.02 -5.86 12.03
N ARG A 33 -5.20 -5.24 12.00
CA ARG A 33 -5.68 -4.39 13.08
C ARG A 33 -5.88 -5.19 14.39
N ASP A 34 -6.43 -6.39 14.28
CA ASP A 34 -6.65 -7.27 15.43
C ASP A 34 -5.34 -7.72 16.06
N ARG A 35 -4.27 -7.85 15.27
CA ARG A 35 -2.91 -8.11 15.79
C ARG A 35 -2.31 -6.89 16.49
N GLY A 36 -2.91 -5.72 16.37
CA GLY A 36 -2.38 -4.47 16.88
C GLY A 36 -1.32 -3.82 15.99
N ASP A 37 -1.31 -4.15 14.70
CA ASP A 37 -0.36 -3.55 13.75
C ASP A 37 -0.66 -2.07 13.55
N GLY A 38 0.40 -1.27 13.40
CA GLY A 38 0.33 0.07 12.85
C GLY A 38 0.31 0.01 11.33
N PHE A 39 -0.29 1.03 10.70
CA PHE A 39 -0.39 1.12 9.25
C PHE A 39 0.31 2.35 8.72
N VAL A 40 0.99 2.20 7.60
CA VAL A 40 1.60 3.29 6.84
C VAL A 40 1.24 3.12 5.38
N ILE A 41 0.84 4.21 4.75
CA ILE A 41 0.72 4.27 3.29
C ILE A 41 1.73 5.31 2.77
N PRO A 42 2.62 4.96 1.82
CA PRO A 42 3.50 5.95 1.20
C PRO A 42 2.67 7.02 0.50
N VAL A 43 3.12 8.28 0.53
CA VAL A 43 2.38 9.38 -0.10
C VAL A 43 2.17 9.14 -1.60
N SER A 44 3.07 8.44 -2.28
CA SER A 44 2.91 8.05 -3.68
C SER A 44 1.72 7.11 -3.88
N ALA A 45 1.56 6.12 -3.00
CA ALA A 45 0.42 5.20 -3.03
C ALA A 45 -0.88 5.92 -2.62
N TYR A 46 -0.81 6.83 -1.66
CA TYR A 46 -1.95 7.69 -1.29
C TYR A 46 -2.43 8.48 -2.52
N ALA A 47 -1.51 9.09 -3.27
CA ALA A 47 -1.85 9.81 -4.48
C ALA A 47 -2.57 8.91 -5.50
N GLU A 48 -2.12 7.66 -5.67
CA GLU A 48 -2.80 6.70 -6.54
C GLU A 48 -4.23 6.42 -6.08
N CYS A 49 -4.47 6.35 -4.77
CA CYS A 49 -5.81 6.17 -4.22
C CYS A 49 -6.73 7.34 -4.53
N LEU A 50 -6.18 8.53 -4.75
CA LEU A 50 -6.98 9.74 -4.99
C LEU A 50 -7.22 10.05 -6.47
N VAL A 51 -6.62 9.31 -7.39
CA VAL A 51 -6.78 9.60 -8.84
C VAL A 51 -8.26 9.55 -9.25
N SER A 52 -8.94 8.45 -8.97
CA SER A 52 -10.37 8.31 -9.30
C SER A 52 -11.26 9.22 -8.43
N PRO A 53 -11.08 9.26 -7.09
CA PRO A 53 -11.84 10.19 -6.26
C PRO A 53 -11.70 11.66 -6.66
N SER A 54 -10.53 12.09 -7.13
CA SER A 54 -10.32 13.47 -7.58
C SER A 54 -11.19 13.84 -8.77
N ARG A 55 -11.54 12.86 -9.61
CA ARG A 55 -12.48 13.07 -10.72
C ARG A 55 -13.93 13.09 -10.27
N ALA A 56 -14.25 12.41 -9.17
CA ALA A 56 -15.61 12.31 -8.65
C ALA A 56 -16.01 13.49 -7.75
N GLY A 57 -15.04 14.15 -7.10
CA GLY A 57 -15.27 15.33 -6.28
C GLY A 57 -14.81 15.20 -4.84
N GLN A 58 -14.97 16.28 -4.06
CA GLN A 58 -14.46 16.40 -2.69
C GLN A 58 -15.03 15.34 -1.73
N ALA A 59 -16.29 14.97 -1.89
CA ALA A 59 -16.91 13.95 -1.04
C ALA A 59 -16.22 12.58 -1.19
N ALA A 60 -15.81 12.22 -2.41
CA ALA A 60 -15.10 11.00 -2.67
C ALA A 60 -13.68 11.01 -2.06
N ILE A 61 -12.99 12.15 -2.16
CA ILE A 61 -11.68 12.34 -1.51
C ILE A 61 -11.82 12.20 0.00
N ALA A 62 -12.83 12.86 0.59
CA ALA A 62 -13.08 12.78 2.02
C ALA A 62 -13.36 11.35 2.49
N THR A 63 -13.99 10.52 1.67
CA THR A 63 -14.24 9.12 1.99
C THR A 63 -12.92 8.35 2.13
N VAL A 64 -11.96 8.57 1.24
CA VAL A 64 -10.63 7.96 1.33
C VAL A 64 -9.92 8.40 2.61
N ASP A 65 -9.92 9.70 2.88
CA ASP A 65 -9.24 10.26 4.05
C ASP A 65 -9.85 9.73 5.36
N ARG A 66 -11.17 9.67 5.46
CA ARG A 66 -11.84 9.11 6.64
C ARG A 66 -11.50 7.64 6.84
N PHE A 67 -11.41 6.87 5.77
CA PHE A 67 -11.03 5.47 5.86
C PHE A 67 -9.61 5.32 6.42
N LEU A 68 -8.65 6.08 5.88
CA LEU A 68 -7.26 6.03 6.34
C LEU A 68 -7.13 6.50 7.79
N ASP A 69 -7.82 7.58 8.16
CA ASP A 69 -7.83 8.10 9.53
C ASP A 69 -8.42 7.08 10.52
N GLY A 70 -9.38 6.30 10.07
CA GLY A 70 -10.07 5.30 10.89
C GLY A 70 -9.27 4.03 11.14
N LEU A 71 -8.29 3.69 10.28
CA LEU A 71 -7.44 2.49 10.49
C LEU A 71 -6.66 2.55 11.81
N PRO A 72 -5.99 3.59 12.30
CA PRO A 72 -5.43 4.77 11.63
C PRO A 72 -4.18 4.44 10.80
N ALA A 73 -4.11 4.95 9.61
CA ALA A 73 -2.95 4.82 8.73
C ALA A 73 -2.23 6.16 8.59
N ARG A 74 -0.92 6.14 8.84
CA ARG A 74 -0.08 7.31 8.63
C ARG A 74 0.31 7.40 7.15
N VAL A 75 0.16 8.58 6.54
CA VAL A 75 0.69 8.84 5.21
C VAL A 75 2.16 9.26 5.35
N ALA A 76 3.07 8.44 4.82
CA ALA A 76 4.50 8.69 4.95
C ALA A 76 5.03 9.47 3.76
N PRO A 77 5.78 10.56 3.99
CA PRO A 77 6.40 11.29 2.90
C PRO A 77 7.47 10.45 2.19
N VAL A 78 7.63 10.67 0.90
CA VAL A 78 8.77 10.10 0.15
C VAL A 78 9.97 11.01 0.40
N THR A 79 10.85 10.59 1.28
CA THR A 79 12.07 11.31 1.63
C THR A 79 13.17 11.04 0.60
N ARG A 80 14.26 11.83 0.70
CA ARG A 80 15.43 11.60 -0.14
C ARG A 80 16.01 10.19 0.05
N VAL A 81 16.03 9.69 1.28
CA VAL A 81 16.51 8.34 1.60
C VAL A 81 15.64 7.28 0.94
N ILE A 82 14.32 7.43 1.01
CA ILE A 82 13.38 6.52 0.35
C ILE A 82 13.54 6.59 -1.16
N GLY A 83 13.69 7.79 -1.73
CA GLY A 83 13.93 7.96 -3.15
C GLY A 83 15.17 7.23 -3.64
N ALA A 84 16.28 7.35 -2.92
CA ALA A 84 17.53 6.66 -3.25
C ALA A 84 17.38 5.14 -3.16
N ALA A 85 16.70 4.64 -2.11
CA ALA A 85 16.43 3.22 -1.96
C ALA A 85 15.55 2.68 -3.09
N ALA A 86 14.54 3.43 -3.50
CA ALA A 86 13.68 3.06 -4.63
C ALA A 86 14.46 2.98 -5.95
N ALA A 87 15.35 3.92 -6.19
CA ALA A 87 16.22 3.91 -7.37
C ALA A 87 17.12 2.68 -7.39
N SER A 88 17.69 2.31 -6.24
CA SER A 88 18.51 1.11 -6.10
C SER A 88 17.73 -0.16 -6.40
N LEU A 89 16.52 -0.27 -5.88
CA LEU A 89 15.63 -1.41 -6.14
C LEU A 89 15.26 -1.51 -7.61
N ARG A 90 14.92 -0.38 -8.23
CA ARG A 90 14.58 -0.32 -9.65
C ARG A 90 15.77 -0.73 -10.52
N GLY A 91 16.98 -0.31 -10.15
CA GLY A 91 18.20 -0.70 -10.84
C GLY A 91 18.49 -2.19 -10.74
N ALA A 92 18.26 -2.78 -9.56
CA ALA A 92 18.51 -4.20 -9.32
C ALA A 92 17.49 -5.12 -9.99
N HIS A 93 16.21 -4.74 -10.01
CA HIS A 93 15.11 -5.59 -10.50
C HIS A 93 14.65 -5.26 -11.92
N GLY A 94 15.06 -4.11 -12.47
CA GLY A 94 14.67 -3.72 -13.82
C GLY A 94 13.15 -3.60 -13.98
N PRO A 95 12.59 -4.00 -15.13
CA PRO A 95 11.16 -3.80 -15.42
C PRO A 95 10.22 -4.65 -14.55
N SER A 96 10.73 -5.63 -13.80
CA SER A 96 9.89 -6.43 -12.91
C SER A 96 9.44 -5.67 -11.66
N LEU A 97 10.09 -4.54 -11.33
CA LEU A 97 9.67 -3.66 -10.24
C LEU A 97 9.64 -2.22 -10.74
N ARG A 98 8.46 -1.75 -11.12
CA ARG A 98 8.29 -0.39 -11.64
C ARG A 98 8.50 0.64 -10.54
N LEU A 99 8.81 1.88 -10.91
CA LEU A 99 9.16 2.91 -9.93
C LEU A 99 8.07 3.15 -8.86
N PRO A 100 6.77 3.22 -9.19
CA PRO A 100 5.75 3.38 -8.15
C PRO A 100 5.77 2.24 -7.12
N ASP A 101 5.98 1.00 -7.56
CA ASP A 101 6.07 -0.17 -6.69
C ASP A 101 7.38 -0.14 -5.88
N ALA A 102 8.47 0.26 -6.50
CA ALA A 102 9.75 0.42 -5.83
C ALA A 102 9.68 1.44 -4.69
N LEU A 103 8.89 2.51 -4.84
CA LEU A 103 8.67 3.50 -3.79
C LEU A 103 7.94 2.91 -2.58
N VAL A 104 6.96 2.03 -2.81
CA VAL A 104 6.27 1.33 -1.73
C VAL A 104 7.23 0.40 -0.98
N VAL A 105 7.99 -0.40 -1.72
CA VAL A 105 8.98 -1.33 -1.14
C VAL A 105 10.06 -0.57 -0.38
N ALA A 106 10.60 0.50 -0.96
CA ALA A 106 11.63 1.33 -0.32
C ALA A 106 11.13 1.95 0.98
N THR A 107 9.88 2.42 1.01
CA THR A 107 9.27 2.95 2.23
C THR A 107 9.25 1.89 3.33
N ALA A 108 8.85 0.66 2.99
CA ALA A 108 8.82 -0.44 3.95
C ALA A 108 10.23 -0.77 4.48
N ILE A 109 11.22 -0.81 3.61
CA ILE A 109 12.61 -1.10 4.01
C ILE A 109 13.16 0.00 4.91
N VAL A 110 13.02 1.25 4.53
CA VAL A 110 13.57 2.39 5.28
C VAL A 110 12.90 2.53 6.65
N LEU A 111 11.59 2.27 6.73
CA LEU A 111 10.86 2.32 8.00
C LEU A 111 10.95 1.02 8.81
N ASP A 112 11.69 0.04 8.31
CA ASP A 112 11.82 -1.29 8.94
C ASP A 112 10.45 -1.92 9.23
N ALA A 113 9.57 -1.88 8.25
CA ALA A 113 8.25 -2.46 8.37
C ALA A 113 8.31 -3.99 8.35
N ASP A 114 7.35 -4.62 9.03
CA ASP A 114 7.29 -6.08 9.12
C ASP A 114 6.77 -6.70 7.83
N ARG A 115 5.91 -5.99 7.12
CA ARG A 115 5.32 -6.48 5.86
C ARG A 115 4.75 -5.37 5.01
N ILE A 116 4.55 -5.70 3.73
CA ILE A 116 3.74 -4.93 2.79
C ILE A 116 2.53 -5.77 2.44
N ILE A 117 1.35 -5.17 2.36
CA ILE A 117 0.16 -5.81 1.79
C ILE A 117 -0.09 -5.20 0.41
N THR A 118 -0.19 -6.05 -0.60
CA THR A 118 -0.44 -5.64 -2.00
C THR A 118 -1.40 -6.63 -2.68
N THR A 119 -2.06 -6.17 -3.72
CA THR A 119 -2.86 -7.03 -4.61
C THR A 119 -2.08 -7.41 -5.87
N ASP A 120 -0.86 -6.91 -6.05
CA ASP A 120 -0.05 -7.17 -7.25
C ASP A 120 0.83 -8.41 -7.06
N ALA A 121 0.49 -9.47 -7.79
CA ALA A 121 1.21 -10.75 -7.73
C ALA A 121 2.48 -10.78 -8.58
N ARG A 122 2.81 -9.71 -9.29
CA ARG A 122 3.92 -9.68 -10.27
C ARG A 122 5.25 -9.21 -9.69
N TRP A 123 5.29 -8.77 -8.43
CA TRP A 123 6.51 -8.29 -7.81
C TRP A 123 7.55 -9.41 -7.69
N PRO A 124 8.84 -9.09 -7.86
CA PRO A 124 9.91 -10.07 -7.66
C PRO A 124 10.07 -10.41 -6.18
N ALA A 125 10.87 -11.43 -5.87
CA ALA A 125 11.26 -11.72 -4.49
C ALA A 125 12.04 -10.55 -3.91
N LEU A 126 11.70 -10.13 -2.69
CA LEU A 126 12.23 -8.93 -2.04
C LEU A 126 12.70 -9.27 -0.62
N ALA A 127 13.55 -8.40 -0.06
CA ALA A 127 14.04 -8.56 1.30
C ALA A 127 12.94 -8.37 2.36
N VAL A 128 11.97 -7.50 2.09
CA VAL A 128 10.83 -7.28 2.98
C VAL A 128 9.75 -8.33 2.69
N ARG A 129 9.04 -8.77 3.73
CA ARG A 129 7.92 -9.69 3.57
C ARG A 129 6.78 -9.01 2.83
N VAL A 130 6.28 -9.65 1.78
CA VAL A 130 5.15 -9.15 0.99
C VAL A 130 4.00 -10.15 1.12
N GLU A 131 2.87 -9.69 1.60
CA GLU A 131 1.62 -10.43 1.62
C GLU A 131 0.83 -10.05 0.38
N VAL A 132 0.79 -10.96 -0.59
CA VAL A 132 0.03 -10.76 -1.83
C VAL A 132 -1.38 -11.29 -1.63
N LEU A 133 -2.36 -10.40 -1.71
CA LEU A 133 -3.76 -10.78 -1.58
C LEU A 133 -4.25 -11.38 -2.90
N LYS A 134 -4.78 -12.59 -2.82
CA LYS A 134 -5.32 -13.29 -3.98
C LYS A 134 -6.83 -13.16 -3.99
N LYS A 135 -7.39 -12.82 -5.15
CA LYS A 135 -8.84 -12.83 -5.33
C LYS A 135 -9.37 -14.25 -5.12
N ASP A 136 -10.59 -14.35 -4.65
CA ASP A 136 -11.26 -15.63 -4.53
C ASP A 136 -11.42 -16.29 -5.93
N ALA A 137 -11.23 -17.58 -5.93
CA ALA A 137 -11.35 -18.37 -7.18
C ALA A 137 -12.79 -18.41 -7.70
#